data_d522600b23f5f7057cad21fdb55f84f5
#
_entry.id   d522600b23f5f7057cad21fdb55f84f5
#
_cell.length_a   1.000
_cell.length_b   1.000
_cell.length_c   1.000
_cell.angle_alpha   90.00
_cell.angle_beta   90.00
_cell.angle_gamma   90.00
#
_symmetry.space_group_name_H-M   'P 1'
#
loop_
_entity.id
_entity.type
_entity.pdbx_description
1 polymer ?
#
loop_
_entity_poly.entity_id
_entity_poly.type
_entity_poly.pdbx_seq_one_letter_code
_entity_poly.pdbx_strand_id
1 'polypeptide(L)'
;WVALDSLIEWHIESGTHGIVPMGTTGESATLDTDEHLQVIKRTIEVVAKRIPVIAGTGSNSTAEAIHQTQEAQGLGADACLLVTPYYNRPTQEGLYQHYKAISDATTVPIVLYNVPPRTGCDMQAETVARLANFSNIVGIKDACGDATRVSAIKSALTGAAQDDFFLLSGEDAQTLEMMTLGAAGTISVTANVLPELMSEFCASYLKGDHARAKILDTRLQPVHDALFVESSPTPTKWILSELGRMQGGIRLPLIPLSDQHHEQVRNAVTTAGAGK
;
A
#
# COMPACT_ATOMS: atom_id res chain seq x y z
N TRP A 1 -13.41 16.89 0.90
CA TRP A 1 -12.09 17.14 1.50
C TRP A 1 -12.11 16.92 3.01
N VAL A 2 -13.12 17.44 3.74
CA VAL A 2 -13.19 17.35 5.21
C VAL A 2 -13.01 15.91 5.71
N ALA A 3 -13.66 14.92 5.09
CA ALA A 3 -13.52 13.53 5.50
C ALA A 3 -12.09 12.99 5.25
N LEU A 4 -11.45 13.37 4.13
CA LEU A 4 -10.06 13.00 3.85
C LEU A 4 -9.12 13.60 4.92
N ASP A 5 -9.28 14.89 5.21
CA ASP A 5 -8.46 15.56 6.22
C ASP A 5 -8.61 14.87 7.59
N SER A 6 -9.84 14.56 7.99
CA SER A 6 -10.12 13.87 9.25
C SER A 6 -9.55 12.44 9.29
N LEU A 7 -9.57 11.71 8.17
CA LEU A 7 -8.94 10.39 8.07
C LEU A 7 -7.42 10.48 8.22
N ILE A 8 -6.78 11.45 7.57
CA ILE A 8 -5.34 11.67 7.67
C ILE A 8 -4.94 11.98 9.11
N GLU A 9 -5.64 12.90 9.78
CA GLU A 9 -5.38 13.24 11.19
C GLU A 9 -5.55 12.01 12.08
N TRP A 10 -6.64 11.26 11.92
CA TRP A 10 -6.86 10.03 12.67
C TRP A 10 -5.74 9.02 12.51
N HIS A 11 -5.21 8.83 11.29
CA HIS A 11 -4.07 7.97 11.05
C HIS A 11 -2.82 8.43 11.80
N ILE A 12 -2.53 9.73 11.77
CA ILE A 12 -1.36 10.31 12.44
C ILE A 12 -1.49 10.12 13.96
N GLU A 13 -2.66 10.43 14.53
CA GLU A 13 -2.97 10.26 15.96
C GLU A 13 -2.90 8.78 16.40
N SER A 14 -3.24 7.85 15.50
CA SER A 14 -3.16 6.40 15.72
C SER A 14 -1.74 5.83 15.57
N GLY A 15 -0.73 6.66 15.30
CA GLY A 15 0.66 6.23 15.18
C GLY A 15 1.01 5.57 13.84
N THR A 16 0.23 5.79 12.79
CA THR A 16 0.58 5.33 11.43
C THR A 16 1.91 5.94 10.99
N HIS A 17 2.81 5.11 10.44
CA HIS A 17 4.17 5.53 10.11
C HIS A 17 4.30 6.28 8.77
N GLY A 18 3.32 6.21 7.90
CA GLY A 18 3.29 6.90 6.62
C GLY A 18 1.93 6.75 5.93
N ILE A 19 1.59 7.64 5.01
CA ILE A 19 0.33 7.60 4.26
C ILE A 19 0.62 7.41 2.78
N VAL A 20 -0.16 6.51 2.15
CA VAL A 20 -0.11 6.26 0.72
C VAL A 20 -1.40 6.78 0.08
N PRO A 21 -1.48 8.05 -0.34
CA PRO A 21 -2.59 8.52 -1.17
C PRO A 21 -2.53 7.88 -2.55
N MET A 22 -3.68 7.69 -3.15
CA MET A 22 -3.82 7.16 -4.52
C MET A 22 -3.23 5.76 -4.73
N GLY A 23 -3.23 4.94 -3.67
CA GLY A 23 -3.11 3.50 -3.82
C GLY A 23 -4.43 2.88 -4.33
N THR A 24 -4.48 1.56 -4.46
CA THR A 24 -5.68 0.81 -4.90
C THR A 24 -6.90 1.13 -4.02
N THR A 25 -6.72 1.17 -2.70
CA THR A 25 -7.79 1.49 -1.73
C THR A 25 -8.31 2.92 -1.88
N GLY A 26 -7.49 3.84 -2.37
CA GLY A 26 -7.85 5.22 -2.67
C GLY A 26 -8.57 5.41 -4.01
N GLU A 27 -9.03 4.32 -4.66
CA GLU A 27 -9.74 4.36 -5.95
C GLU A 27 -8.94 5.03 -7.09
N SER A 28 -7.61 4.88 -7.07
CA SER A 28 -6.72 5.50 -8.08
C SER A 28 -7.10 5.18 -9.54
N ALA A 29 -7.71 4.01 -9.78
CA ALA A 29 -8.11 3.58 -11.12
C ALA A 29 -9.32 4.34 -11.69
N THR A 30 -10.07 5.09 -10.88
CA THR A 30 -11.33 5.75 -11.27
C THR A 30 -11.32 7.26 -11.01
N LEU A 31 -10.21 7.82 -10.58
CA LEU A 31 -9.97 9.26 -10.56
C LEU A 31 -9.27 9.66 -11.87
N ASP A 32 -9.66 10.82 -12.43
CA ASP A 32 -8.87 11.41 -13.50
C ASP A 32 -7.54 11.97 -12.97
N THR A 33 -6.64 12.34 -13.88
CA THR A 33 -5.29 12.79 -13.50
C THR A 33 -5.31 14.01 -12.60
N ASP A 34 -6.20 14.96 -12.83
CA ASP A 34 -6.30 16.19 -12.04
C ASP A 34 -6.81 15.91 -10.64
N GLU A 35 -7.86 15.10 -10.50
CA GLU A 35 -8.37 14.64 -9.20
C GLU A 35 -7.30 13.87 -8.43
N HIS A 36 -6.59 12.96 -9.11
CA HIS A 36 -5.50 12.16 -8.56
C HIS A 36 -4.41 13.04 -7.93
N LEU A 37 -3.92 14.02 -8.68
CA LEU A 37 -2.89 14.95 -8.21
C LEU A 37 -3.40 15.88 -7.11
N GLN A 38 -4.68 16.28 -7.15
CA GLN A 38 -5.29 17.07 -6.06
C GLN A 38 -5.35 16.29 -4.74
N VAL A 39 -5.65 14.98 -4.77
CA VAL A 39 -5.65 14.15 -3.55
C VAL A 39 -4.23 14.02 -2.99
N ILE A 40 -3.22 13.81 -3.85
CA ILE A 40 -1.81 13.77 -3.42
C ILE A 40 -1.42 15.09 -2.78
N LYS A 41 -1.68 16.22 -3.45
CA LYS A 41 -1.39 17.56 -2.95
C LYS A 41 -2.05 17.80 -1.58
N ARG A 42 -3.36 17.51 -1.48
CA ARG A 42 -4.10 17.70 -0.23
C ARG A 42 -3.54 16.86 0.90
N THR A 43 -3.18 15.60 0.61
CA THR A 43 -2.56 14.73 1.62
C THR A 43 -1.24 15.30 2.12
N ILE A 44 -0.37 15.79 1.23
CA ILE A 44 0.91 16.41 1.59
C ILE A 44 0.68 17.65 2.47
N GLU A 45 -0.27 18.50 2.09
CA GLU A 45 -0.62 19.72 2.84
C GLU A 45 -1.09 19.39 4.27
N VAL A 46 -2.01 18.41 4.41
CA VAL A 46 -2.57 18.03 5.71
C VAL A 46 -1.54 17.32 6.56
N VAL A 47 -0.78 16.39 5.99
CA VAL A 47 0.29 15.68 6.73
C VAL A 47 1.37 16.65 7.23
N ALA A 48 1.67 17.70 6.49
CA ALA A 48 2.59 18.78 6.87
C ALA A 48 3.94 18.25 7.41
N LYS A 49 4.51 17.24 6.75
CA LYS A 49 5.81 16.60 7.10
C LYS A 49 5.85 15.90 8.46
N ARG A 50 4.71 15.64 9.10
CA ARG A 50 4.65 14.89 10.37
C ARG A 50 5.00 13.41 10.20
N ILE A 51 4.66 12.83 9.07
CA ILE A 51 5.00 11.47 8.63
C ILE A 51 5.24 11.46 7.12
N PRO A 52 5.91 10.46 6.54
CA PRO A 52 6.11 10.35 5.09
C PRO A 52 4.80 10.23 4.31
N VAL A 53 4.77 10.86 3.14
CA VAL A 53 3.71 10.69 2.13
C VAL A 53 4.31 9.99 0.91
N ILE A 54 3.80 8.78 0.61
CA ILE A 54 4.25 7.94 -0.50
C ILE A 54 3.15 7.96 -1.56
N ALA A 55 3.29 8.78 -2.60
CA ALA A 55 2.24 8.97 -3.61
C ALA A 55 2.11 7.75 -4.54
N GLY A 56 0.90 7.23 -4.76
CA GLY A 56 0.64 6.22 -5.78
C GLY A 56 0.68 6.87 -7.16
N THR A 57 1.64 6.49 -8.01
CA THR A 57 1.84 7.11 -9.34
C THR A 57 2.07 6.10 -10.47
N GLY A 58 1.87 4.79 -10.18
CA GLY A 58 2.04 3.73 -11.17
C GLY A 58 0.93 3.73 -12.22
N SER A 59 1.33 3.47 -13.48
CA SER A 59 0.43 3.29 -14.62
C SER A 59 0.95 2.17 -15.54
N ASN A 60 0.07 1.61 -16.37
CA ASN A 60 0.45 0.69 -17.43
C ASN A 60 1.01 1.40 -18.69
N SER A 61 1.01 2.73 -18.70
CA SER A 61 1.70 3.59 -19.65
C SER A 61 2.96 4.17 -19.00
N THR A 62 4.14 3.88 -19.54
CA THR A 62 5.41 4.40 -19.02
C THR A 62 5.43 5.93 -19.01
N ALA A 63 4.92 6.56 -20.08
CA ALA A 63 4.88 8.02 -20.20
C ALA A 63 3.98 8.65 -19.12
N GLU A 64 2.83 8.04 -18.83
CA GLU A 64 1.91 8.49 -17.78
C GLU A 64 2.51 8.31 -16.39
N ALA A 65 3.14 7.14 -16.13
CA ALA A 65 3.83 6.88 -14.85
C ALA A 65 4.96 7.90 -14.60
N ILE A 66 5.74 8.25 -15.63
CA ILE A 66 6.76 9.31 -15.56
C ILE A 66 6.10 10.65 -15.20
N HIS A 67 5.07 11.04 -15.95
CA HIS A 67 4.38 12.32 -15.73
C HIS A 67 3.82 12.42 -14.31
N GLN A 68 3.05 11.43 -13.85
CA GLN A 68 2.46 11.44 -12.51
C GLN A 68 3.53 11.43 -11.41
N THR A 69 4.65 10.72 -11.61
CA THR A 69 5.75 10.68 -10.64
C THR A 69 6.47 12.03 -10.57
N GLN A 70 6.69 12.70 -11.71
CA GLN A 70 7.28 14.04 -11.75
C GLN A 70 6.37 15.07 -11.07
N GLU A 71 5.06 15.03 -11.32
CA GLU A 71 4.09 15.92 -10.66
C GLU A 71 4.06 15.66 -9.13
N ALA A 72 4.00 14.41 -8.69
CA ALA A 72 4.03 14.08 -7.26
C ALA A 72 5.34 14.53 -6.59
N GLN A 73 6.48 14.37 -7.28
CA GLN A 73 7.77 14.92 -6.84
C GLN A 73 7.72 16.45 -6.71
N GLY A 74 7.15 17.14 -7.70
CA GLY A 74 6.99 18.60 -7.70
C GLY A 74 6.08 19.10 -6.57
N LEU A 75 5.07 18.31 -6.18
CA LEU A 75 4.19 18.59 -5.04
C LEU A 75 4.87 18.33 -3.68
N GLY A 76 6.02 17.66 -3.66
CA GLY A 76 6.80 17.40 -2.44
C GLY A 76 6.48 16.06 -1.75
N ALA A 77 6.03 15.05 -2.48
CA ALA A 77 5.94 13.68 -1.99
C ALA A 77 7.32 13.19 -1.52
N ASP A 78 7.34 12.42 -0.43
CA ASP A 78 8.59 11.88 0.13
C ASP A 78 9.08 10.62 -0.62
N ALA A 79 8.14 9.89 -1.25
CA ALA A 79 8.39 8.77 -2.15
C ALA A 79 7.19 8.55 -3.09
N CYS A 80 7.37 7.69 -4.10
CA CYS A 80 6.29 7.25 -4.97
C CYS A 80 6.15 5.72 -4.96
N LEU A 81 4.90 5.22 -4.91
CA LEU A 81 4.55 3.81 -5.03
C LEU A 81 4.05 3.51 -6.43
N LEU A 82 4.75 2.65 -7.16
CA LEU A 82 4.46 2.37 -8.55
C LEU A 82 4.06 0.90 -8.76
N VAL A 83 2.78 0.67 -9.01
CA VAL A 83 2.26 -0.65 -9.35
C VAL A 83 2.83 -1.13 -10.69
N THR A 84 3.10 -2.44 -10.81
CA THR A 84 3.48 -3.04 -12.10
C THR A 84 2.42 -2.78 -13.17
N PRO A 85 2.82 -2.56 -14.44
CA PRO A 85 1.88 -2.35 -15.53
C PRO A 85 0.83 -3.46 -15.57
N TYR A 86 -0.43 -3.07 -15.42
CA TYR A 86 -1.60 -3.94 -15.43
C TYR A 86 -2.17 -4.05 -16.84
N TYR A 87 -2.88 -5.15 -17.16
CA TYR A 87 -3.56 -5.39 -18.42
C TYR A 87 -2.63 -5.73 -19.60
N ASN A 88 -1.63 -4.91 -19.93
CA ASN A 88 -0.70 -5.12 -21.06
C ASN A 88 0.42 -6.14 -20.78
N ARG A 89 0.59 -6.57 -19.53
CA ARG A 89 1.41 -7.72 -19.10
C ARG A 89 2.80 -7.76 -19.73
N PRO A 90 3.69 -6.81 -19.43
CA PRO A 90 5.04 -6.77 -19.99
C PRO A 90 5.87 -7.99 -19.55
N THR A 91 6.87 -8.32 -20.34
CA THR A 91 7.91 -9.29 -19.95
C THR A 91 8.78 -8.75 -18.82
N GLN A 92 9.64 -9.57 -18.22
CA GLN A 92 10.58 -9.13 -17.18
C GLN A 92 11.50 -8.01 -17.68
N GLU A 93 11.98 -8.11 -18.93
CA GLU A 93 12.76 -7.03 -19.54
C GLU A 93 11.91 -5.78 -19.78
N GLY A 94 10.65 -5.93 -20.18
CA GLY A 94 9.71 -4.81 -20.29
C GLY A 94 9.49 -4.10 -18.94
N LEU A 95 9.34 -4.84 -17.83
CA LEU A 95 9.29 -4.31 -16.48
C LEU A 95 10.56 -3.53 -16.13
N TYR A 96 11.72 -4.13 -16.39
CA TYR A 96 13.00 -3.46 -16.15
C TYR A 96 13.12 -2.14 -16.90
N GLN A 97 12.81 -2.12 -18.21
CA GLN A 97 12.87 -0.91 -19.01
C GLN A 97 11.85 0.16 -18.57
N HIS A 98 10.65 -0.27 -18.18
CA HIS A 98 9.61 0.62 -17.64
C HIS A 98 10.11 1.38 -16.39
N TYR A 99 10.55 0.66 -15.37
CA TYR A 99 11.02 1.27 -14.13
C TYR A 99 12.35 2.01 -14.29
N LYS A 100 13.23 1.53 -15.18
CA LYS A 100 14.45 2.26 -15.53
C LYS A 100 14.12 3.64 -16.12
N ALA A 101 13.18 3.71 -17.07
CA ALA A 101 12.79 4.99 -17.69
C ALA A 101 12.19 5.96 -16.67
N ILE A 102 11.41 5.46 -15.69
CA ILE A 102 10.86 6.29 -14.62
C ILE A 102 11.97 6.76 -13.67
N SER A 103 12.87 5.86 -13.28
CA SER A 103 14.02 6.16 -12.42
C SER A 103 14.94 7.21 -13.05
N ASP A 104 15.21 7.08 -14.35
CA ASP A 104 16.05 8.05 -15.09
C ASP A 104 15.40 9.45 -15.20
N ALA A 105 14.07 9.52 -15.17
CA ALA A 105 13.29 10.75 -15.35
C ALA A 105 12.96 11.48 -14.05
N THR A 106 13.25 10.88 -12.87
CA THR A 106 12.86 11.40 -11.56
C THR A 106 13.99 11.21 -10.54
N THR A 107 13.92 11.94 -9.43
CA THR A 107 14.88 11.80 -8.31
C THR A 107 14.20 11.38 -7.01
N VAL A 108 12.86 11.38 -6.97
CA VAL A 108 12.10 10.96 -5.80
C VAL A 108 12.31 9.46 -5.55
N PRO A 109 12.40 9.01 -4.29
CA PRO A 109 12.45 7.59 -3.97
C PRO A 109 11.26 6.82 -4.53
N ILE A 110 11.53 5.68 -5.16
CA ILE A 110 10.53 4.81 -5.80
C ILE A 110 10.42 3.52 -4.99
N VAL A 111 9.19 3.15 -4.64
CA VAL A 111 8.83 1.85 -4.11
C VAL A 111 8.10 1.07 -5.21
N LEU A 112 8.65 -0.03 -5.64
CA LEU A 112 8.00 -0.94 -6.58
C LEU A 112 6.75 -1.54 -5.94
N TYR A 113 5.70 -1.82 -6.73
CA TYR A 113 4.54 -2.53 -6.21
C TYR A 113 4.14 -3.67 -7.13
N ASN A 114 4.31 -4.90 -6.63
CA ASN A 114 3.97 -6.14 -7.31
C ASN A 114 2.69 -6.73 -6.73
N VAL A 115 1.66 -6.91 -7.57
CA VAL A 115 0.35 -7.44 -7.17
C VAL A 115 -0.26 -8.27 -8.30
N PRO A 116 0.29 -9.46 -8.59
CA PRO A 116 -0.08 -10.28 -9.73
C PRO A 116 -1.58 -10.58 -9.87
N PRO A 117 -2.34 -10.80 -8.76
CA PRO A 117 -3.77 -11.07 -8.87
C PRO A 117 -4.58 -9.90 -9.48
N ARG A 118 -4.08 -8.66 -9.39
CA ARG A 118 -4.72 -7.48 -9.97
C ARG A 118 -4.17 -7.10 -11.33
N THR A 119 -2.87 -7.26 -11.53
CA THR A 119 -2.19 -6.75 -12.73
C THR A 119 -2.10 -7.79 -13.84
N GLY A 120 -2.16 -9.08 -13.50
CA GLY A 120 -1.85 -10.17 -14.42
C GLY A 120 -0.36 -10.27 -14.79
N CYS A 121 0.50 -9.56 -14.06
CA CYS A 121 1.94 -9.47 -14.28
C CYS A 121 2.66 -9.69 -12.94
N ASP A 122 3.66 -10.56 -12.92
CA ASP A 122 4.48 -10.84 -11.73
C ASP A 122 5.93 -10.44 -11.96
N MET A 123 6.45 -9.55 -11.14
CA MET A 123 7.86 -9.13 -11.17
C MET A 123 8.71 -10.14 -10.41
N GLN A 124 9.59 -10.84 -11.09
CA GLN A 124 10.46 -11.88 -10.51
C GLN A 124 11.57 -11.26 -9.63
N ALA A 125 12.08 -12.04 -8.67
CA ALA A 125 13.12 -11.61 -7.73
C ALA A 125 14.38 -11.07 -8.43
N GLU A 126 14.79 -11.67 -9.54
CA GLU A 126 15.93 -11.23 -10.33
C GLU A 126 15.69 -9.86 -10.99
N THR A 127 14.45 -9.58 -11.40
CA THR A 127 14.07 -8.27 -11.94
C THR A 127 14.09 -7.21 -10.86
N VAL A 128 13.59 -7.53 -9.65
CA VAL A 128 13.67 -6.65 -8.48
C VAL A 128 15.14 -6.35 -8.16
N ALA A 129 16.00 -7.36 -8.10
CA ALA A 129 17.42 -7.19 -7.80
C ALA A 129 18.16 -6.32 -8.83
N ARG A 130 17.82 -6.45 -10.13
CA ARG A 130 18.36 -5.56 -11.18
C ARG A 130 17.91 -4.11 -10.95
N LEU A 131 16.65 -3.90 -10.60
CA LEU A 131 16.08 -2.56 -10.35
C LEU A 131 16.63 -1.93 -9.07
N ALA A 132 16.90 -2.71 -8.04
CA ALA A 132 17.48 -2.24 -6.79
C ALA A 132 18.90 -1.63 -6.93
N ASN A 133 19.55 -1.75 -8.10
CA ASN A 133 20.81 -1.07 -8.38
C ASN A 133 20.63 0.41 -8.78
N PHE A 134 19.42 0.89 -9.02
CA PHE A 134 19.15 2.32 -9.21
C PHE A 134 19.02 2.99 -7.85
N SER A 135 19.75 4.07 -7.64
CA SER A 135 19.86 4.73 -6.33
C SER A 135 18.54 5.29 -5.77
N ASN A 136 17.58 5.57 -6.64
CA ASN A 136 16.25 6.05 -6.24
C ASN A 136 15.17 4.95 -6.22
N ILE A 137 15.49 3.68 -6.55
CA ILE A 137 14.59 2.55 -6.33
C ILE A 137 14.94 1.92 -4.99
N VAL A 138 14.17 2.24 -3.95
CA VAL A 138 14.55 2.01 -2.56
C VAL A 138 13.86 0.82 -1.89
N GLY A 139 12.84 0.24 -2.52
CA GLY A 139 12.11 -0.88 -1.92
C GLY A 139 11.02 -1.45 -2.81
N ILE A 140 10.35 -2.46 -2.29
CA ILE A 140 9.20 -3.09 -2.92
C ILE A 140 8.09 -3.37 -1.92
N LYS A 141 6.83 -3.08 -2.31
CA LYS A 141 5.62 -3.66 -1.74
C LYS A 141 5.28 -4.91 -2.54
N ASP A 142 5.29 -6.08 -1.93
CA ASP A 142 4.91 -7.34 -2.59
C ASP A 142 3.59 -7.89 -2.06
N ALA A 143 2.68 -8.21 -2.97
CA ALA A 143 1.35 -8.76 -2.74
C ALA A 143 1.08 -9.92 -3.70
N CYS A 144 2.02 -10.84 -3.81
CA CYS A 144 1.90 -12.02 -4.69
C CYS A 144 1.19 -13.20 -4.02
N GLY A 145 0.90 -13.13 -2.70
CA GLY A 145 0.28 -14.22 -1.95
C GLY A 145 1.24 -15.32 -1.48
N ASP A 146 2.54 -15.11 -1.61
CA ASP A 146 3.59 -16.04 -1.16
C ASP A 146 4.65 -15.30 -0.34
N ALA A 147 4.62 -15.46 0.98
CA ALA A 147 5.54 -14.81 1.90
C ALA A 147 7.02 -15.19 1.65
N THR A 148 7.28 -16.38 1.08
CA THR A 148 8.66 -16.85 0.79
C THR A 148 9.38 -15.97 -0.24
N ARG A 149 8.63 -15.15 -0.99
CA ARG A 149 9.17 -14.13 -1.91
C ARG A 149 10.14 -13.17 -1.22
N VAL A 150 9.91 -12.84 0.04
CA VAL A 150 10.83 -12.01 0.82
C VAL A 150 12.23 -12.62 0.81
N SER A 151 12.34 -13.92 1.12
CA SER A 151 13.63 -14.62 1.12
C SER A 151 14.25 -14.71 -0.29
N ALA A 152 13.43 -14.95 -1.31
CA ALA A 152 13.89 -15.02 -2.70
C ALA A 152 14.46 -13.67 -3.16
N ILE A 153 13.76 -12.57 -2.91
CA ILE A 153 14.22 -11.23 -3.26
C ILE A 153 15.51 -10.89 -2.50
N LYS A 154 15.53 -11.09 -1.17
CA LYS A 154 16.73 -10.81 -0.34
C LYS A 154 17.95 -11.59 -0.82
N SER A 155 17.77 -12.84 -1.23
CA SER A 155 18.86 -13.67 -1.76
C SER A 155 19.37 -13.21 -3.13
N ALA A 156 18.53 -12.57 -3.92
CA ALA A 156 18.89 -12.04 -5.24
C ALA A 156 19.57 -10.65 -5.16
N LEU A 157 19.36 -9.88 -4.08
CA LEU A 157 19.98 -8.56 -3.90
C LEU A 157 21.50 -8.68 -3.76
N THR A 158 22.23 -7.71 -4.29
CA THR A 158 23.70 -7.63 -4.24
C THR A 158 24.17 -6.22 -3.92
N GLY A 159 25.42 -6.10 -3.44
CA GLY A 159 26.03 -4.81 -3.12
C GLY A 159 25.27 -4.03 -2.05
N ALA A 160 25.19 -2.71 -2.17
CA ALA A 160 24.52 -1.84 -1.21
C ALA A 160 23.02 -2.15 -1.06
N ALA A 161 22.38 -2.66 -2.11
CA ALA A 161 20.96 -3.03 -2.06
C ALA A 161 20.64 -4.14 -1.05
N GLN A 162 21.62 -4.95 -0.62
CA GLN A 162 21.41 -5.96 0.42
C GLN A 162 21.03 -5.34 1.77
N ASP A 163 21.54 -4.17 2.07
CA ASP A 163 21.34 -3.49 3.36
C ASP A 163 20.27 -2.39 3.27
N ASP A 164 20.19 -1.69 2.13
CA ASP A 164 19.41 -0.46 1.98
C ASP A 164 18.04 -0.67 1.33
N PHE A 165 17.83 -1.79 0.60
CA PHE A 165 16.56 -2.05 -0.09
C PHE A 165 15.56 -2.71 0.85
N PHE A 166 14.42 -2.05 1.10
CA PHE A 166 13.40 -2.59 2.01
C PHE A 166 12.26 -3.32 1.27
N LEU A 167 11.69 -4.31 1.95
CA LEU A 167 10.50 -5.02 1.51
C LEU A 167 9.33 -4.71 2.44
N LEU A 168 8.16 -4.47 1.86
CA LEU A 168 6.90 -4.28 2.59
C LEU A 168 5.88 -5.31 2.12
N SER A 169 5.11 -5.82 3.06
CA SER A 169 3.94 -6.64 2.72
C SER A 169 2.87 -5.79 2.03
N GLY A 170 2.27 -6.35 1.00
CA GLY A 170 1.03 -5.84 0.40
C GLY A 170 -0.19 -6.68 0.76
N GLU A 171 0.02 -7.77 1.55
CA GLU A 171 -0.99 -8.72 2.01
C GLU A 171 -1.07 -8.68 3.54
N ASP A 172 -2.13 -8.10 4.08
CA ASP A 172 -2.27 -7.91 5.52
C ASP A 172 -2.19 -9.24 6.29
N ALA A 173 -2.85 -10.28 5.80
CA ALA A 173 -2.89 -11.59 6.43
C ALA A 173 -1.52 -12.30 6.50
N GLN A 174 -0.57 -11.93 5.64
CA GLN A 174 0.77 -12.50 5.59
C GLN A 174 1.84 -11.61 6.23
N THR A 175 1.46 -10.45 6.75
CA THR A 175 2.42 -9.43 7.22
C THR A 175 3.35 -9.98 8.30
N LEU A 176 2.84 -10.73 9.30
CA LEU A 176 3.68 -11.32 10.35
C LEU A 176 4.72 -12.29 9.78
N GLU A 177 4.31 -13.17 8.87
CA GLU A 177 5.21 -14.12 8.23
C GLU A 177 6.28 -13.40 7.39
N MET A 178 5.87 -12.44 6.56
CA MET A 178 6.79 -11.64 5.76
C MET A 178 7.79 -10.86 6.62
N MET A 179 7.36 -10.29 7.76
CA MET A 179 8.27 -9.63 8.71
C MET A 179 9.24 -10.63 9.34
N THR A 180 8.81 -11.85 9.64
CA THR A 180 9.69 -12.94 10.14
C THR A 180 10.77 -13.30 9.12
N LEU A 181 10.47 -13.20 7.83
CA LEU A 181 11.42 -13.41 6.74
C LEU A 181 12.26 -12.15 6.41
N GLY A 182 11.98 -11.03 7.08
CA GLY A 182 12.78 -9.80 7.00
C GLY A 182 12.16 -8.65 6.22
N ALA A 183 10.83 -8.65 6.04
CA ALA A 183 10.13 -7.45 5.60
C ALA A 183 10.10 -6.40 6.72
N ALA A 184 10.11 -5.12 6.35
CA ALA A 184 10.15 -3.99 7.28
C ALA A 184 8.77 -3.59 7.83
N GLY A 185 7.68 -4.13 7.27
CA GLY A 185 6.31 -3.79 7.65
C GLY A 185 5.33 -4.02 6.51
N THR A 186 4.26 -3.23 6.47
CA THR A 186 3.17 -3.37 5.47
C THR A 186 2.65 -2.03 4.98
N ILE A 187 2.15 -2.01 3.75
CA ILE A 187 1.21 -1.00 3.25
C ILE A 187 -0.17 -1.66 3.22
N SER A 188 -0.97 -1.40 4.23
CA SER A 188 -2.12 -2.18 4.67
C SER A 188 -3.46 -1.65 4.13
N VAL A 189 -4.40 -2.55 3.89
CA VAL A 189 -5.83 -2.25 3.73
C VAL A 189 -6.49 -2.10 5.10
N THR A 190 -6.22 -3.01 6.02
CA THR A 190 -6.80 -3.03 7.38
C THR A 190 -6.45 -1.78 8.19
N ALA A 191 -5.28 -1.18 7.96
CA ALA A 191 -4.90 0.07 8.62
C ALA A 191 -5.88 1.22 8.34
N ASN A 192 -6.60 1.22 7.22
CA ASN A 192 -7.65 2.21 6.96
C ASN A 192 -8.80 2.15 7.97
N VAL A 193 -9.03 0.99 8.59
CA VAL A 193 -10.16 0.73 9.51
C VAL A 193 -9.70 0.64 10.95
N LEU A 194 -8.53 0.08 11.20
CA LEU A 194 -7.93 -0.15 12.52
C LEU A 194 -6.46 0.33 12.55
N PRO A 195 -6.21 1.64 12.33
CA PRO A 195 -4.85 2.16 12.21
C PRO A 195 -4.02 1.95 13.48
N GLU A 196 -4.59 2.15 14.67
CA GLU A 196 -3.90 1.97 15.95
C GLU A 196 -3.42 0.52 16.15
N LEU A 197 -4.28 -0.46 15.88
CA LEU A 197 -3.92 -1.88 16.04
C LEU A 197 -2.85 -2.32 15.03
N MET A 198 -2.95 -1.86 13.78
CA MET A 198 -1.94 -2.18 12.76
C MET A 198 -0.61 -1.49 13.05
N SER A 199 -0.63 -0.25 13.54
CA SER A 199 0.57 0.46 13.99
C SER A 199 1.22 -0.24 15.18
N GLU A 200 0.44 -0.61 16.21
CA GLU A 200 0.92 -1.34 17.38
C GLU A 200 1.50 -2.71 16.99
N PHE A 201 0.83 -3.43 16.07
CA PHE A 201 1.31 -4.72 15.58
C PHE A 201 2.71 -4.62 14.96
N CYS A 202 2.89 -3.74 13.98
CA CYS A 202 4.18 -3.56 13.32
C CYS A 202 5.25 -3.04 14.31
N ALA A 203 4.90 -2.06 15.15
CA ALA A 203 5.81 -1.50 16.13
C ALA A 203 6.27 -2.53 17.19
N SER A 204 5.37 -3.40 17.66
CA SER A 204 5.71 -4.48 18.60
C SER A 204 6.72 -5.44 17.98
N TYR A 205 6.48 -5.86 16.73
CA TYR A 205 7.41 -6.75 16.03
C TYR A 205 8.81 -6.11 15.89
N LEU A 206 8.87 -4.86 15.40
CA LEU A 206 10.13 -4.14 15.18
C LEU A 206 10.91 -3.88 16.48
N LYS A 207 10.23 -3.78 17.60
CA LYS A 207 10.85 -3.65 18.95
C LYS A 207 11.29 -5.00 19.54
N GLY A 208 11.04 -6.12 18.85
CA GLY A 208 11.35 -7.47 19.32
C GLY A 208 10.30 -8.10 20.23
N ASP A 209 9.16 -7.45 20.47
CA ASP A 209 8.03 -8.04 21.18
C ASP A 209 7.17 -8.90 20.23
N HIS A 210 7.75 -10.01 19.81
CA HIS A 210 7.11 -10.95 18.89
C HIS A 210 5.88 -11.62 19.50
N ALA A 211 5.81 -11.75 20.83
CA ALA A 211 4.64 -12.31 21.51
C ALA A 211 3.43 -11.38 21.37
N ARG A 212 3.62 -10.09 21.62
CA ARG A 212 2.58 -9.07 21.43
C ARG A 212 2.17 -8.96 19.95
N ALA A 213 3.13 -8.93 19.04
CA ALA A 213 2.86 -8.90 17.60
C ALA A 213 1.98 -10.07 17.16
N LYS A 214 2.26 -11.30 17.62
CA LYS A 214 1.46 -12.50 17.31
C LYS A 214 0.04 -12.41 17.86
N ILE A 215 -0.15 -11.87 19.07
CA ILE A 215 -1.49 -11.67 19.64
C ILE A 215 -2.30 -10.70 18.79
N LEU A 216 -1.67 -9.61 18.37
CA LEU A 216 -2.32 -8.59 17.53
C LEU A 216 -2.63 -9.13 16.12
N ASP A 217 -1.71 -9.85 15.50
CA ASP A 217 -1.92 -10.53 14.23
C ASP A 217 -3.12 -11.47 14.29
N THR A 218 -3.18 -12.36 15.30
CA THR A 218 -4.31 -13.27 15.49
C THR A 218 -5.64 -12.54 15.64
N ARG A 219 -5.65 -11.39 16.33
CA ARG A 219 -6.83 -10.54 16.52
C ARG A 219 -7.27 -9.86 15.22
N LEU A 220 -6.33 -9.53 14.34
CA LEU A 220 -6.56 -8.84 13.09
C LEU A 220 -6.96 -9.76 11.93
N GLN A 221 -6.61 -11.05 11.95
CA GLN A 221 -6.90 -12.00 10.87
C GLN A 221 -8.37 -12.00 10.39
N PRO A 222 -9.39 -12.05 11.29
CA PRO A 222 -10.78 -11.98 10.83
C PRO A 222 -11.14 -10.68 10.10
N VAL A 223 -10.45 -9.58 10.41
CA VAL A 223 -10.66 -8.29 9.72
C VAL A 223 -10.00 -8.32 8.35
N HIS A 224 -8.79 -8.88 8.24
CA HIS A 224 -8.13 -9.05 6.95
C HIS A 224 -9.03 -9.81 5.98
N ASP A 225 -9.60 -10.94 6.40
CA ASP A 225 -10.52 -11.74 5.58
C ASP A 225 -11.80 -10.97 5.23
N ALA A 226 -12.41 -10.29 6.21
CA ALA A 226 -13.66 -9.55 6.02
C ALA A 226 -13.53 -8.38 5.04
N LEU A 227 -12.37 -7.74 4.97
CA LEU A 227 -12.13 -6.62 4.04
C LEU A 227 -11.89 -7.07 2.58
N PHE A 228 -11.89 -8.38 2.32
CA PHE A 228 -11.75 -8.97 0.99
C PHE A 228 -12.90 -9.92 0.61
N VAL A 229 -14.04 -9.90 1.32
CA VAL A 229 -15.25 -10.68 0.96
C VAL A 229 -15.84 -10.26 -0.40
N GLU A 230 -15.56 -9.03 -0.80
CA GLU A 230 -15.71 -8.52 -2.17
C GLU A 230 -14.44 -7.75 -2.57
N SER A 231 -14.37 -7.31 -3.82
CA SER A 231 -13.20 -6.57 -4.32
C SER A 231 -12.90 -5.35 -3.46
N SER A 232 -11.72 -5.31 -2.85
CA SER A 232 -11.21 -4.10 -2.18
C SER A 232 -11.11 -2.95 -3.21
N PRO A 233 -11.55 -1.71 -2.86
CA PRO A 233 -11.81 -1.20 -1.50
C PRO A 233 -13.28 -1.24 -1.03
N THR A 234 -14.17 -1.98 -1.69
CA THR A 234 -15.61 -1.95 -1.39
C THR A 234 -15.93 -2.20 0.09
N PRO A 235 -15.48 -3.31 0.74
CA PRO A 235 -15.77 -3.53 2.15
C PRO A 235 -15.13 -2.47 3.06
N THR A 236 -13.92 -2.02 2.74
CA THR A 236 -13.20 -1.00 3.50
C THR A 236 -13.95 0.32 3.52
N LYS A 237 -14.41 0.79 2.38
CA LYS A 237 -15.17 2.05 2.28
C LYS A 237 -16.53 1.95 2.94
N TRP A 238 -17.20 0.81 2.81
CA TRP A 238 -18.47 0.57 3.45
C TRP A 238 -18.35 0.66 4.98
N ILE A 239 -17.39 -0.06 5.58
CA ILE A 239 -17.22 -0.05 7.04
C ILE A 239 -16.76 1.31 7.58
N LEU A 240 -15.95 2.06 6.85
CA LEU A 240 -15.58 3.43 7.22
C LEU A 240 -16.81 4.36 7.24
N SER A 241 -17.77 4.16 6.34
CA SER A 241 -19.04 4.87 6.35
C SER A 241 -19.91 4.48 7.55
N GLU A 242 -20.01 3.19 7.88
CA GLU A 242 -20.71 2.70 9.09
C GLU A 242 -20.12 3.26 10.40
N LEU A 243 -18.79 3.41 10.43
CA LEU A 243 -18.08 4.02 11.55
C LEU A 243 -18.18 5.56 11.58
N GLY A 244 -18.90 6.16 10.64
CA GLY A 244 -19.08 7.61 10.55
C GLY A 244 -17.80 8.37 10.17
N ARG A 245 -16.78 7.70 9.64
CA ARG A 245 -15.49 8.31 9.24
C ARG A 245 -15.56 9.00 7.88
N MET A 246 -16.49 8.62 7.03
CA MET A 246 -16.73 9.20 5.72
C MET A 246 -18.18 9.00 5.30
N GLN A 247 -18.61 9.70 4.27
CA GLN A 247 -19.89 9.41 3.62
C GLN A 247 -19.80 8.12 2.79
N GLY A 248 -20.91 7.41 2.67
CA GLY A 248 -21.00 6.23 1.80
C GLY A 248 -20.81 6.62 0.33
N GLY A 249 -20.37 5.65 -0.46
CA GLY A 249 -20.18 5.78 -1.89
C GLY A 249 -18.86 5.17 -2.38
N ILE A 250 -18.90 4.71 -3.62
CA ILE A 250 -17.77 4.18 -4.36
C ILE A 250 -18.00 4.44 -5.84
N ARG A 251 -16.96 4.67 -6.62
CA ARG A 251 -17.07 4.96 -8.05
C ARG A 251 -17.24 3.67 -8.87
N LEU A 252 -18.11 3.71 -9.88
CA LEU A 252 -18.17 2.64 -10.86
C LEU A 252 -16.79 2.41 -11.52
N PRO A 253 -16.45 1.16 -11.85
CA PRO A 253 -17.33 -0.03 -11.94
C PRO A 253 -17.57 -0.75 -10.61
N LEU A 254 -16.94 -0.33 -9.51
CA LEU A 254 -17.26 -0.89 -8.19
C LEU A 254 -18.59 -0.31 -7.69
N ILE A 255 -19.30 -1.11 -6.88
CA ILE A 255 -20.58 -0.76 -6.30
C ILE A 255 -20.53 -0.91 -4.77
N PRO A 256 -21.49 -0.35 -4.02
CA PRO A 256 -21.55 -0.56 -2.57
C PRO A 256 -21.54 -2.04 -2.20
N LEU A 257 -20.96 -2.36 -1.03
CA LEU A 257 -20.90 -3.71 -0.49
C LEU A 257 -22.30 -4.34 -0.43
N SER A 258 -22.41 -5.60 -0.87
CA SER A 258 -23.67 -6.36 -0.83
C SER A 258 -24.13 -6.57 0.62
N ASP A 259 -25.44 -6.41 0.86
CA ASP A 259 -26.06 -6.51 2.20
C ASP A 259 -25.72 -7.81 2.93
N GLN A 260 -25.58 -8.92 2.20
CA GLN A 260 -25.23 -10.22 2.75
C GLN A 260 -23.91 -10.25 3.51
N HIS A 261 -22.99 -9.31 3.24
CA HIS A 261 -21.67 -9.21 3.88
C HIS A 261 -21.60 -8.18 5.02
N HIS A 262 -22.64 -7.33 5.17
CA HIS A 262 -22.65 -6.25 6.16
C HIS A 262 -22.40 -6.75 7.59
N GLU A 263 -23.10 -7.80 7.99
CA GLU A 263 -22.96 -8.35 9.34
C GLU A 263 -21.56 -8.95 9.57
N GLN A 264 -21.04 -9.70 8.60
CA GLN A 264 -19.71 -10.30 8.67
C GLN A 264 -18.62 -9.23 8.86
N VAL A 265 -18.63 -8.19 8.04
CA VAL A 265 -17.63 -7.10 8.09
C VAL A 265 -17.75 -6.32 9.40
N ARG A 266 -18.99 -5.97 9.81
CA ARG A 266 -19.23 -5.25 11.07
C ARG A 266 -18.75 -6.06 12.28
N ASN A 267 -19.08 -7.35 12.35
CA ASN A 267 -18.71 -8.21 13.47
C ASN A 267 -17.19 -8.38 13.57
N ALA A 268 -16.49 -8.60 12.45
CA ALA A 268 -15.04 -8.72 12.42
C ALA A 268 -14.37 -7.47 13.01
N VAL A 269 -14.77 -6.29 12.51
CA VAL A 269 -14.18 -5.01 12.90
C VAL A 269 -14.50 -4.64 14.36
N THR A 270 -15.74 -4.85 14.79
CA THR A 270 -16.17 -4.58 16.18
C THR A 270 -15.46 -5.52 17.18
N THR A 271 -15.36 -6.82 16.86
CA THR A 271 -14.65 -7.80 17.69
C THR A 271 -13.16 -7.48 17.79
N ALA A 272 -12.56 -7.00 16.74
CA ALA A 272 -11.18 -6.52 16.76
C ALA A 272 -11.01 -5.21 17.54
N GLY A 273 -12.05 -4.46 17.86
CA GLY A 273 -12.02 -3.35 18.80
C GLY A 273 -12.26 -1.96 18.20
N ALA A 274 -12.83 -1.85 17.01
CA ALA A 274 -13.37 -0.59 16.53
C ALA A 274 -14.57 -0.18 17.36
N GLY A 275 -14.61 1.07 17.81
CA GLY A 275 -15.75 1.62 18.56
C GLY A 275 -15.64 1.55 20.09
N LYS A 276 -14.44 1.36 20.63
CA LYS A 276 -14.16 1.56 22.06
C LYS A 276 -13.55 2.92 22.32
#